data_43310c153a68651b84c2854d5d155821
#
_entry.id   43310c153a68651b84c2854d5d155821
#
_cell.length_a   1.000
_cell.length_b   1.000
_cell.length_c   1.000
_cell.angle_alpha   90.00
_cell.angle_beta   90.00
_cell.angle_gamma   90.00
#
_symmetry.space_group_name_H-M   'P 1'
#
loop_
_entity.id
_entity.type
_entity.pdbx_description
1 polymer ?
#
loop_
_entity_poly.entity_id
_entity_poly.type
_entity_poly.pdbx_seq_one_letter_code
_entity_poly.pdbx_strand_id
1 'polypeptide(L)'
;LAKDILEQIAFEARNSEYVDAKSGVSARMSITAYENLISTAERRALLNNEQSTTVRFSDLMGMIPSITGKVELVYEGEQEGSSFVANQLISEATKTLFLTYFPKIEKLKKADQVTPYDGVVEWFTQNNALEIADETDEQTYLQALQAIEPLKALIERYQPRVASADLPFLMEFVLWALVEFKRLSKQKTANGMSFNDLYDSLLKGI
;
A
#
# COMPACT_ATOMS: atom_id res chain seq x y z
N LEU A 1 2.98 -12.02 3.03
CA LEU A 1 2.01 -10.96 2.72
C LEU A 1 2.24 -10.35 1.34
N ALA A 2 3.46 -9.93 0.95
CA ALA A 2 3.69 -9.36 -0.38
C ALA A 2 3.25 -10.29 -1.53
N LYS A 3 3.51 -11.61 -1.42
CA LYS A 3 3.01 -12.61 -2.38
C LYS A 3 1.49 -12.70 -2.39
N ASP A 4 0.87 -12.66 -1.22
CA ASP A 4 -0.59 -12.73 -1.11
C ASP A 4 -1.25 -11.51 -1.78
N ILE A 5 -0.62 -10.33 -1.66
CA ILE A 5 -1.07 -9.12 -2.36
C ILE A 5 -1.00 -9.30 -3.89
N LEU A 6 0.10 -9.88 -4.40
CA LEU A 6 0.23 -10.17 -5.83
C LEU A 6 -0.85 -11.13 -6.35
N GLU A 7 -1.12 -12.18 -5.60
CA GLU A 7 -2.19 -13.13 -5.93
C GLU A 7 -3.55 -12.46 -5.87
N GLN A 8 -3.79 -11.65 -4.83
CA GLN A 8 -5.04 -10.91 -4.70
C GLN A 8 -5.24 -9.91 -5.83
N ILE A 9 -4.20 -9.19 -6.27
CA ILE A 9 -4.28 -8.30 -7.45
C ILE A 9 -4.75 -9.10 -8.68
N ALA A 10 -4.26 -10.33 -8.88
CA ALA A 10 -4.69 -11.16 -9.98
C ALA A 10 -6.16 -11.63 -9.85
N PHE A 11 -6.65 -11.82 -8.62
CA PHE A 11 -8.07 -12.09 -8.37
C PHE A 11 -8.94 -10.86 -8.61
N GLU A 12 -8.54 -9.70 -8.11
CA GLU A 12 -9.26 -8.44 -8.34
C GLU A 12 -9.32 -8.10 -9.83
N ALA A 13 -8.24 -8.32 -10.58
CA ALA A 13 -8.21 -8.08 -12.02
C ALA A 13 -9.25 -8.94 -12.78
N ARG A 14 -9.47 -10.19 -12.36
CA ARG A 14 -10.48 -11.07 -12.98
C ARG A 14 -11.92 -10.65 -12.67
N ASN A 15 -12.12 -9.91 -11.59
CA ASN A 15 -13.43 -9.46 -11.13
C ASN A 15 -13.68 -7.97 -11.44
N SER A 16 -12.70 -7.28 -12.00
CA SER A 16 -12.78 -5.84 -12.28
C SER A 16 -13.67 -5.56 -13.49
N GLU A 17 -14.53 -4.56 -13.38
CA GLU A 17 -15.33 -4.04 -14.49
C GLU A 17 -14.51 -3.36 -15.60
N TYR A 18 -13.24 -2.98 -15.29
CA TYR A 18 -12.31 -2.36 -16.24
C TYR A 18 -11.52 -3.39 -17.07
N VAL A 19 -11.61 -4.68 -16.74
CA VAL A 19 -10.83 -5.75 -17.37
C VAL A 19 -11.73 -6.67 -18.20
N ASP A 20 -11.28 -7.03 -19.39
CA ASP A 20 -12.04 -7.95 -20.25
C ASP A 20 -12.08 -9.36 -19.61
N ALA A 21 -13.28 -9.77 -19.25
CA ALA A 21 -13.53 -11.07 -18.61
C ALA A 21 -13.20 -12.27 -19.52
N LYS A 22 -13.17 -12.10 -20.85
CA LYS A 22 -12.93 -13.19 -21.82
C LYS A 22 -11.44 -13.39 -22.05
N SER A 23 -10.69 -12.32 -22.21
CA SER A 23 -9.22 -12.35 -22.43
C SER A 23 -8.48 -12.72 -21.17
N GLY A 24 -9.09 -12.42 -20.00
CA GLY A 24 -8.59 -12.78 -18.69
C GLY A 24 -7.29 -12.07 -18.31
N VAL A 25 -6.74 -12.55 -17.21
CA VAL A 25 -5.45 -12.09 -16.68
C VAL A 25 -4.42 -13.17 -16.96
N SER A 26 -3.37 -12.84 -17.68
CA SER A 26 -2.28 -13.78 -17.96
C SER A 26 -1.59 -14.24 -16.65
N ALA A 27 -1.37 -15.55 -16.50
CA ALA A 27 -0.55 -16.08 -15.39
C ALA A 27 0.88 -15.47 -15.38
N ARG A 28 1.36 -14.99 -16.53
CA ARG A 28 2.64 -14.26 -16.64
C ARG A 28 2.61 -12.91 -15.91
N MET A 29 1.43 -12.32 -15.68
CA MET A 29 1.32 -11.07 -14.92
C MET A 29 1.89 -11.24 -13.52
N SER A 30 1.45 -12.25 -12.77
CA SER A 30 1.94 -12.49 -11.41
C SER A 30 3.44 -12.76 -11.36
N ILE A 31 3.99 -13.49 -12.35
CA ILE A 31 5.42 -13.79 -12.43
C ILE A 31 6.22 -12.51 -12.65
N THR A 32 5.88 -11.73 -13.69
CA THR A 32 6.59 -10.48 -13.99
C THR A 32 6.37 -9.40 -12.94
N ALA A 33 5.20 -9.35 -12.30
CA ALA A 33 4.95 -8.45 -11.19
C ALA A 33 5.84 -8.79 -9.99
N TYR A 34 6.00 -10.09 -9.68
CA TYR A 34 6.92 -10.53 -8.64
C TYR A 34 8.38 -10.18 -8.95
N GLU A 35 8.83 -10.41 -10.18
CA GLU A 35 10.19 -10.04 -10.62
C GLU A 35 10.42 -8.53 -10.50
N ASN A 36 9.46 -7.70 -10.94
CA ASN A 36 9.55 -6.25 -10.82
C ASN A 36 9.55 -5.78 -9.36
N LEU A 37 8.75 -6.41 -8.50
CA LEU A 37 8.73 -6.11 -7.07
C LEU A 37 10.12 -6.34 -6.43
N ILE A 38 10.71 -7.51 -6.69
CA ILE A 38 12.05 -7.83 -6.18
C ILE A 38 13.10 -6.89 -6.77
N SER A 39 13.07 -6.65 -8.09
CA SER A 39 14.03 -5.76 -8.75
C SER A 39 13.95 -4.32 -8.23
N THR A 40 12.74 -3.84 -7.85
CA THR A 40 12.58 -2.53 -7.24
C THR A 40 13.27 -2.45 -5.88
N ALA A 41 13.10 -3.46 -5.03
CA ALA A 41 13.78 -3.55 -3.74
C ALA A 41 15.30 -3.68 -3.88
N GLU A 42 15.77 -4.55 -4.79
CA GLU A 42 17.21 -4.73 -5.07
C GLU A 42 17.86 -3.46 -5.62
N ARG A 43 17.18 -2.76 -6.54
CA ARG A 43 17.65 -1.48 -7.06
C ARG A 43 17.86 -0.47 -5.93
N ARG A 44 16.91 -0.36 -5.00
CA ARG A 44 17.02 0.52 -3.83
C ARG A 44 18.22 0.14 -2.97
N ALA A 45 18.43 -1.14 -2.68
CA ALA A 45 19.59 -1.60 -1.92
C ALA A 45 20.92 -1.24 -2.61
N LEU A 46 21.01 -1.43 -3.92
CA LEU A 46 22.19 -1.06 -4.70
C LEU A 46 22.48 0.44 -4.65
N LEU A 47 21.47 1.29 -4.74
CA LEU A 47 21.62 2.74 -4.67
C LEU A 47 22.13 3.21 -3.30
N ASN A 48 21.77 2.51 -2.23
CA ASN A 48 22.16 2.80 -0.86
C ASN A 48 23.39 2.02 -0.40
N ASN A 49 24.04 1.22 -1.28
CA ASN A 49 25.16 0.33 -0.95
C ASN A 49 24.84 -0.65 0.20
N GLU A 50 23.59 -1.10 0.28
CA GLU A 50 23.12 -2.07 1.27
C GLU A 50 23.39 -3.50 0.80
N GLN A 51 23.81 -4.37 1.73
CA GLN A 51 24.11 -5.79 1.44
C GLN A 51 22.86 -6.68 1.37
N SER A 52 21.77 -6.21 1.97
CA SER A 52 20.48 -6.90 2.02
C SER A 52 19.35 -5.88 2.12
N THR A 53 18.19 -6.24 1.66
CA THR A 53 16.98 -5.41 1.77
C THR A 53 15.76 -6.29 1.96
N THR A 54 14.68 -5.67 2.40
CA THR A 54 13.35 -6.27 2.42
C THR A 54 12.45 -5.52 1.44
N VAL A 55 11.42 -6.20 0.94
CA VAL A 55 10.38 -5.56 0.14
C VAL A 55 9.61 -4.58 1.02
N ARG A 56 9.35 -3.37 0.50
CA ARG A 56 8.47 -2.35 1.10
C ARG A 56 7.12 -2.36 0.39
N PHE A 57 6.10 -1.86 1.04
CA PHE A 57 4.78 -1.75 0.39
C PHE A 57 4.84 -0.79 -0.81
N SER A 58 5.59 0.30 -0.71
CA SER A 58 5.86 1.25 -1.81
C SER A 58 6.50 0.59 -3.04
N ASP A 59 7.26 -0.50 -2.89
CA ASP A 59 7.83 -1.23 -4.03
C ASP A 59 6.76 -1.84 -4.95
N LEU A 60 5.53 -2.03 -4.45
CA LEU A 60 4.39 -2.48 -5.25
C LEU A 60 4.11 -1.55 -6.44
N MET A 61 4.45 -0.28 -6.33
CA MET A 61 4.31 0.67 -7.45
C MET A 61 5.20 0.29 -8.64
N GLY A 62 6.33 -0.37 -8.41
CA GLY A 62 7.20 -0.92 -9.46
C GLY A 62 6.57 -2.03 -10.29
N MET A 63 5.45 -2.63 -9.82
CA MET A 63 4.73 -3.66 -10.56
C MET A 63 3.74 -3.10 -11.60
N ILE A 64 3.38 -1.83 -11.53
CA ILE A 64 2.38 -1.22 -12.42
C ILE A 64 2.64 -1.55 -13.89
N PRO A 65 3.87 -1.45 -14.45
CA PRO A 65 4.15 -1.81 -15.84
C PRO A 65 3.86 -3.29 -16.16
N SER A 66 4.01 -4.19 -15.18
CA SER A 66 3.68 -5.61 -15.37
C SER A 66 2.18 -5.86 -15.42
N ILE A 67 1.40 -5.07 -14.69
CA ILE A 67 -0.07 -5.14 -14.70
C ILE A 67 -0.57 -4.56 -16.03
N THR A 68 -0.19 -3.32 -16.34
CA THR A 68 -0.68 -2.59 -17.53
C THR A 68 -0.35 -3.28 -18.84
N GLY A 69 0.77 -4.00 -18.92
CA GLY A 69 1.19 -4.71 -20.13
C GLY A 69 0.61 -6.13 -20.28
N LYS A 70 -0.21 -6.61 -19.33
CA LYS A 70 -0.70 -8.01 -19.32
C LYS A 70 -2.16 -8.16 -18.90
N VAL A 71 -2.85 -7.05 -18.77
CA VAL A 71 -4.29 -6.96 -18.51
C VAL A 71 -4.92 -6.29 -19.72
N GLU A 72 -5.87 -6.96 -20.35
CA GLU A 72 -6.66 -6.38 -21.43
C GLU A 72 -7.82 -5.61 -20.84
N LEU A 73 -7.92 -4.34 -21.19
CA LEU A 73 -8.94 -3.44 -20.68
C LEU A 73 -10.17 -3.44 -21.58
N VAL A 74 -11.34 -3.26 -20.99
CA VAL A 74 -12.54 -2.85 -21.72
C VAL A 74 -12.49 -1.35 -22.02
N TYR A 75 -13.42 -0.87 -22.85
CA TYR A 75 -13.44 0.53 -23.29
C TYR A 75 -13.40 1.54 -22.13
N GLU A 76 -14.16 1.31 -21.08
CA GLU A 76 -14.19 2.16 -19.89
C GLU A 76 -12.83 2.18 -19.18
N GLY A 77 -12.16 1.03 -19.11
CA GLY A 77 -10.80 0.91 -18.56
C GLY A 77 -9.75 1.62 -19.41
N GLU A 78 -9.91 1.61 -20.74
CA GLU A 78 -9.02 2.36 -21.64
C GLU A 78 -9.20 3.89 -21.47
N GLN A 79 -10.42 4.35 -21.26
CA GLN A 79 -10.71 5.77 -20.99
C GLN A 79 -10.08 6.26 -19.69
N GLU A 80 -10.16 5.50 -18.60
CA GLU A 80 -9.54 5.84 -17.31
C GLU A 80 -8.00 5.73 -17.37
N GLY A 81 -7.50 4.86 -18.23
CA GLY A 81 -6.08 4.59 -18.44
C GLY A 81 -5.53 3.44 -17.62
N SER A 82 -4.65 2.68 -18.21
CA SER A 82 -4.11 1.44 -17.64
C SER A 82 -3.41 1.61 -16.30
N SER A 83 -2.75 2.75 -16.08
CA SER A 83 -2.12 3.05 -14.79
C SER A 83 -3.15 3.31 -13.69
N PHE A 84 -4.27 3.95 -14.00
CA PHE A 84 -5.38 4.11 -13.06
C PHE A 84 -5.95 2.74 -12.68
N VAL A 85 -6.24 1.90 -13.66
CA VAL A 85 -6.76 0.55 -13.40
C VAL A 85 -5.79 -0.28 -12.55
N ALA A 86 -4.49 -0.24 -12.84
CA ALA A 86 -3.49 -0.94 -12.04
C ALA A 86 -3.47 -0.46 -10.57
N ASN A 87 -3.55 0.84 -10.33
CA ASN A 87 -3.64 1.39 -8.96
C ASN A 87 -4.93 0.97 -8.27
N GLN A 88 -6.07 0.94 -8.96
CA GLN A 88 -7.34 0.45 -8.42
C GLN A 88 -7.25 -1.02 -8.01
N LEU A 89 -6.62 -1.88 -8.82
CA LEU A 89 -6.42 -3.28 -8.48
C LEU A 89 -5.55 -3.45 -7.23
N ILE A 90 -4.48 -2.68 -7.07
CA ILE A 90 -3.64 -2.67 -5.87
C ILE A 90 -4.46 -2.19 -4.66
N SER A 91 -5.28 -1.16 -4.82
CA SER A 91 -6.17 -0.62 -3.79
C SER A 91 -7.18 -1.67 -3.31
N GLU A 92 -7.90 -2.34 -4.23
CA GLU A 92 -8.88 -3.37 -3.89
C GLU A 92 -8.19 -4.57 -3.21
N ALA A 93 -7.06 -5.04 -3.74
CA ALA A 93 -6.28 -6.11 -3.12
C ALA A 93 -5.83 -5.74 -1.70
N THR A 94 -5.41 -4.49 -1.49
CA THR A 94 -5.03 -3.98 -0.16
C THR A 94 -6.22 -4.02 0.79
N LYS A 95 -7.39 -3.54 0.38
CA LYS A 95 -8.61 -3.56 1.20
C LYS A 95 -9.06 -4.99 1.54
N THR A 96 -9.05 -5.87 0.56
CA THR A 96 -9.47 -7.26 0.74
C THR A 96 -8.57 -7.98 1.73
N LEU A 97 -7.26 -7.89 1.55
CA LEU A 97 -6.30 -8.54 2.44
C LEU A 97 -6.23 -7.90 3.82
N PHE A 98 -6.42 -6.58 3.91
CA PHE A 98 -6.44 -5.92 5.21
C PHE A 98 -7.48 -6.52 6.15
N LEU A 99 -8.67 -6.82 5.65
CA LEU A 99 -9.73 -7.44 6.42
C LEU A 99 -9.44 -8.89 6.86
N THR A 100 -8.45 -9.53 6.27
CA THR A 100 -7.96 -10.85 6.67
C THR A 100 -7.01 -10.77 7.87
N TYR A 101 -6.22 -9.71 7.94
CA TYR A 101 -5.16 -9.54 8.94
C TYR A 101 -5.56 -8.64 10.11
N PHE A 102 -6.50 -7.71 9.88
CA PHE A 102 -6.86 -6.68 10.84
C PHE A 102 -8.39 -6.51 10.97
N PRO A 103 -8.88 -6.00 12.10
CA PRO A 103 -10.30 -5.72 12.28
C PRO A 103 -10.86 -4.78 11.21
N LYS A 104 -12.13 -4.97 10.89
CA LYS A 104 -12.84 -4.13 9.93
C LYS A 104 -12.82 -2.65 10.35
N ILE A 105 -12.53 -1.78 9.41
CA ILE A 105 -12.66 -0.33 9.56
C ILE A 105 -14.09 0.07 9.21
N GLU A 106 -14.85 0.58 10.17
CA GLU A 106 -16.21 1.02 9.93
C GLU A 106 -16.23 2.37 9.21
N LYS A 107 -17.07 2.51 8.17
CA LYS A 107 -17.19 3.75 7.38
C LYS A 107 -17.70 4.93 8.18
N LEU A 108 -18.61 4.69 9.13
CA LEU A 108 -19.20 5.68 10.00
C LEU A 108 -18.85 5.36 11.45
N LYS A 109 -18.04 6.20 12.06
CA LYS A 109 -17.74 6.10 13.49
C LYS A 109 -18.92 6.69 14.26
N LYS A 110 -19.56 5.91 15.15
CA LYS A 110 -20.46 6.47 16.16
C LYS A 110 -19.61 7.35 17.09
N ALA A 111 -20.15 8.47 17.55
CA ALA A 111 -19.40 9.50 18.29
C ALA A 111 -18.56 8.98 19.47
N ASP A 112 -19.02 7.88 20.12
CA ASP A 112 -18.36 7.32 21.31
C ASP A 112 -17.63 5.99 21.02
N GLN A 113 -17.44 5.59 19.76
CA GLN A 113 -16.84 4.31 19.43
C GLN A 113 -15.32 4.46 19.24
N VAL A 114 -14.56 3.89 20.17
CA VAL A 114 -13.10 3.77 20.06
C VAL A 114 -12.75 2.63 19.08
N THR A 115 -11.94 2.93 18.08
CA THR A 115 -11.44 1.94 17.12
C THR A 115 -9.97 1.64 17.36
N PRO A 116 -9.47 0.46 16.97
CA PRO A 116 -8.05 0.13 17.12
C PRO A 116 -7.10 1.10 16.38
N TYR A 117 -7.62 1.83 15.42
CA TYR A 117 -6.86 2.70 14.52
C TYR A 117 -6.79 4.16 14.98
N ASP A 118 -7.57 4.52 16.01
CA ASP A 118 -7.69 5.92 16.46
C ASP A 118 -6.34 6.50 16.90
N GLY A 119 -5.52 5.72 17.61
CA GLY A 119 -4.20 6.19 18.00
C GLY A 119 -3.27 6.48 16.82
N VAL A 120 -3.34 5.69 15.74
CA VAL A 120 -2.57 5.96 14.52
C VAL A 120 -3.08 7.23 13.84
N VAL A 121 -4.40 7.37 13.69
CA VAL A 121 -5.01 8.58 13.07
C VAL A 121 -4.69 9.82 13.89
N GLU A 122 -4.79 9.75 15.21
CA GLU A 122 -4.49 10.86 16.12
C GLU A 122 -3.02 11.29 16.01
N TRP A 123 -2.09 10.33 15.85
CA TRP A 123 -0.68 10.64 15.63
C TRP A 123 -0.49 11.55 14.41
N PHE A 124 -1.16 11.28 13.29
CA PHE A 124 -1.11 12.13 12.09
C PHE A 124 -1.71 13.51 12.34
N THR A 125 -2.82 13.60 13.06
CA THR A 125 -3.43 14.89 13.42
C THR A 125 -2.48 15.76 14.24
N GLN A 126 -1.65 15.16 15.09
CA GLN A 126 -0.68 15.89 15.92
C GLN A 126 0.64 16.20 15.22
N ASN A 127 1.08 15.37 14.28
CA ASN A 127 2.43 15.39 13.72
C ASN A 127 2.50 15.82 12.24
N ASN A 128 1.40 16.28 11.67
CA ASN A 128 1.27 16.76 10.30
C ASN A 128 1.41 15.67 9.22
N ALA A 129 2.64 15.18 8.93
CA ALA A 129 2.88 14.27 7.80
C ALA A 129 3.99 13.26 8.07
N LEU A 130 3.89 12.09 7.44
CA LEU A 130 4.98 11.13 7.29
C LEU A 130 5.37 11.06 5.82
N GLU A 131 6.60 11.44 5.49
CA GLU A 131 7.13 11.28 4.14
C GLU A 131 8.06 10.06 4.07
N ILE A 132 7.82 9.19 3.08
CA ILE A 132 8.65 8.03 2.77
C ILE A 132 9.14 8.21 1.34
N ALA A 133 10.44 8.45 1.16
CA ALA A 133 11.03 8.53 -0.16
C ALA A 133 11.31 7.11 -0.71
N ASP A 134 11.08 6.93 -2.02
CA ASP A 134 11.16 5.62 -2.68
C ASP A 134 12.57 5.00 -2.58
N GLU A 135 13.61 5.83 -2.60
CA GLU A 135 15.01 5.42 -2.57
C GLU A 135 15.69 5.60 -1.21
N THR A 136 14.92 5.86 -0.15
CA THR A 136 15.44 5.98 1.22
C THR A 136 16.13 4.69 1.67
N ASP A 137 17.27 4.82 2.36
CA ASP A 137 17.97 3.72 3.01
C ASP A 137 17.09 3.03 4.07
N GLU A 138 17.49 1.81 4.45
CA GLU A 138 16.70 0.97 5.37
C GLU A 138 16.62 1.62 6.76
N GLN A 139 17.68 2.24 7.25
CA GLN A 139 17.69 2.83 8.58
C GLN A 139 16.73 4.01 8.69
N THR A 140 16.80 4.94 7.73
CA THR A 140 15.90 6.10 7.66
C THR A 140 14.45 5.69 7.50
N TYR A 141 14.17 4.68 6.65
CA TYR A 141 12.85 4.13 6.47
C TYR A 141 12.27 3.53 7.77
N LEU A 142 13.07 2.72 8.48
CA LEU A 142 12.67 2.13 9.76
C LEU A 142 12.40 3.20 10.82
N GLN A 143 13.27 4.21 10.93
CA GLN A 143 13.09 5.31 11.85
C GLN A 143 11.78 6.08 11.59
N ALA A 144 11.48 6.36 10.33
CA ALA A 144 10.27 7.05 9.94
C ALA A 144 9.01 6.28 10.36
N LEU A 145 8.95 4.98 10.12
CA LEU A 145 7.82 4.14 10.54
C LEU A 145 7.73 3.99 12.06
N GLN A 146 8.86 3.80 12.74
CA GLN A 146 8.91 3.61 14.20
C GLN A 146 8.53 4.88 14.98
N ALA A 147 8.63 6.06 14.37
CA ALA A 147 8.13 7.30 14.95
C ALA A 147 6.61 7.26 15.21
N ILE A 148 5.88 6.39 14.52
CA ILE A 148 4.45 6.19 14.73
C ILE A 148 4.24 5.08 15.77
N GLU A 149 4.51 5.39 17.05
CA GLU A 149 4.42 4.41 18.14
C GLU A 149 3.12 3.59 18.17
N PRO A 150 1.91 4.20 17.97
CA PRO A 150 0.66 3.45 17.98
C PRO A 150 0.57 2.40 16.86
N LEU A 151 1.29 2.58 15.75
CA LEU A 151 1.26 1.68 14.60
C LEU A 151 1.94 0.34 14.93
N LYS A 152 3.09 0.38 15.60
CA LYS A 152 3.77 -0.83 16.06
C LYS A 152 2.91 -1.60 17.07
N ALA A 153 2.35 -0.91 18.05
CA ALA A 153 1.47 -1.52 19.06
C ALA A 153 0.22 -2.18 18.43
N LEU A 154 -0.36 -1.55 17.41
CA LEU A 154 -1.47 -2.12 16.64
C LEU A 154 -1.07 -3.45 15.98
N ILE A 155 0.08 -3.50 15.32
CA ILE A 155 0.54 -4.71 14.64
C ILE A 155 0.85 -5.82 15.64
N GLU A 156 1.58 -5.54 16.71
CA GLU A 156 1.88 -6.51 17.75
C GLU A 156 0.62 -7.11 18.40
N ARG A 157 -0.44 -6.33 18.50
CA ARG A 157 -1.73 -6.79 19.04
C ARG A 157 -2.43 -7.78 18.11
N TYR A 158 -2.46 -7.53 16.80
CA TYR A 158 -3.24 -8.34 15.85
C TYR A 158 -2.39 -9.35 15.08
N GLN A 159 -1.08 -9.13 15.00
CA GLN A 159 -0.12 -10.01 14.34
C GLN A 159 1.08 -10.32 15.25
N PRO A 160 0.85 -10.94 16.43
CA PRO A 160 1.89 -11.12 17.46
C PRO A 160 3.03 -12.06 17.04
N ARG A 161 2.90 -12.77 15.91
CA ARG A 161 3.90 -13.71 15.39
C ARG A 161 4.65 -13.18 14.17
N VAL A 162 4.47 -11.90 13.84
CA VAL A 162 5.20 -11.30 12.70
C VAL A 162 6.70 -11.34 12.95
N ALA A 163 7.47 -11.75 11.95
CA ALA A 163 8.93 -11.68 12.01
C ALA A 163 9.38 -10.20 12.01
N SER A 164 10.45 -9.89 12.71
CA SER A 164 10.97 -8.51 12.78
C SER A 164 11.29 -7.91 11.41
N ALA A 165 11.73 -8.74 10.47
CA ALA A 165 12.01 -8.33 9.08
C ALA A 165 10.73 -7.96 8.30
N ASP A 166 9.57 -8.52 8.66
CA ASP A 166 8.29 -8.27 7.98
C ASP A 166 7.51 -7.12 8.62
N LEU A 167 7.90 -6.70 9.82
CA LEU A 167 7.19 -5.66 10.57
C LEU A 167 7.10 -4.34 9.81
N PRO A 168 8.16 -3.81 9.18
CA PRO A 168 8.08 -2.54 8.44
C PRO A 168 7.11 -2.61 7.26
N PHE A 169 7.10 -3.73 6.54
CA PHE A 169 6.13 -3.95 5.46
C PHE A 169 4.69 -3.89 5.97
N LEU A 170 4.41 -4.54 7.11
CA LEU A 170 3.08 -4.49 7.73
C LEU A 170 2.72 -3.09 8.25
N MET A 171 3.69 -2.35 8.76
CA MET A 171 3.46 -0.96 9.18
C MET A 171 3.03 -0.10 7.99
N GLU A 172 3.76 -0.17 6.90
CA GLU A 172 3.43 0.57 5.69
C GLU A 172 2.10 0.09 5.07
N PHE A 173 1.84 -1.23 5.04
CA PHE A 173 0.57 -1.82 4.60
C PHE A 173 -0.64 -1.27 5.37
N VAL A 174 -0.53 -1.12 6.69
CA VAL A 174 -1.59 -0.53 7.51
C VAL A 174 -1.84 0.93 7.13
N LEU A 175 -0.78 1.72 6.91
CA LEU A 175 -0.93 3.12 6.48
C LEU A 175 -1.65 3.22 5.13
N TRP A 176 -1.25 2.41 4.16
CA TRP A 176 -1.91 2.36 2.87
C TRP A 176 -3.38 1.93 2.98
N ALA A 177 -3.68 0.92 3.79
CA ALA A 177 -5.05 0.50 4.05
C ALA A 177 -5.88 1.62 4.70
N LEU A 178 -5.33 2.34 5.67
CA LEU A 178 -6.02 3.48 6.28
C LEU A 178 -6.34 4.59 5.27
N VAL A 179 -5.48 4.80 4.27
CA VAL A 179 -5.80 5.70 3.15
C VAL A 179 -6.95 5.16 2.31
N GLU A 180 -6.92 3.87 1.95
CA GLU A 180 -7.97 3.26 1.13
C GLU A 180 -9.33 3.22 1.85
N PHE A 181 -9.33 3.14 3.18
CA PHE A 181 -10.52 3.26 4.01
C PHE A 181 -10.86 4.71 4.41
N LYS A 182 -10.20 5.72 3.82
CA LYS A 182 -10.45 7.15 4.04
C LYS A 182 -10.31 7.56 5.52
N ARG A 183 -9.29 7.05 6.18
CA ARG A 183 -8.89 7.45 7.54
C ARG A 183 -7.66 8.35 7.51
N LEU A 184 -6.82 8.19 6.50
CA LEU A 184 -5.68 9.04 6.19
C LEU A 184 -5.80 9.48 4.73
N SER A 185 -5.01 10.46 4.36
CA SER A 185 -4.76 10.84 2.97
C SER A 185 -3.33 10.51 2.57
N LYS A 186 -3.08 10.37 1.27
CA LYS A 186 -1.74 10.23 0.72
C LYS A 186 -1.57 11.19 -0.45
N GLN A 187 -0.35 11.70 -0.60
CA GLN A 187 0.04 12.55 -1.70
C GLN A 187 1.36 12.07 -2.29
N LYS A 188 1.43 11.94 -3.61
CA LYS A 188 2.69 11.65 -4.28
C LYS A 188 3.58 12.89 -4.21
N THR A 189 4.80 12.73 -3.71
CA THR A 189 5.83 13.76 -3.70
C THR A 189 6.78 13.56 -4.90
N ALA A 190 7.75 14.45 -5.07
CA ALA A 190 8.74 14.31 -6.13
C ALA A 190 9.55 13.00 -6.00
N ASN A 191 9.77 12.51 -4.77
CA ASN A 191 10.70 11.41 -4.48
C ASN A 191 10.04 10.24 -3.75
N GLY A 192 8.71 10.23 -3.58
CA GLY A 192 8.04 9.17 -2.83
C GLY A 192 6.59 9.46 -2.50
N MET A 193 6.18 9.13 -1.28
CA MET A 193 4.80 9.25 -0.80
C MET A 193 4.77 9.97 0.55
N SER A 194 3.84 10.91 0.70
CA SER A 194 3.52 11.55 1.98
C SER A 194 2.16 11.08 2.46
N PHE A 195 2.09 10.62 3.72
CA PHE A 195 0.85 10.31 4.43
C PHE A 195 0.50 11.47 5.34
N ASN A 196 -0.78 11.85 5.34
CA ASN A 196 -1.27 13.02 6.06
C ASN A 196 -2.60 12.72 6.73
N ASP A 197 -3.00 13.56 7.68
CA ASP A 197 -4.36 13.59 8.18
C ASP A 197 -5.34 13.85 7.03
N LEU A 198 -6.52 13.26 7.13
CA LEU A 198 -7.55 13.39 6.09
C LEU A 198 -8.02 14.83 5.91
N TYR A 199 -8.14 15.60 7.00
CA TYR A 199 -8.62 16.97 6.98
C TYR A 199 -7.60 17.96 6.43
N ASP A 200 -6.32 17.73 6.68
CA ASP A 200 -5.23 18.59 6.19
C ASP A 200 -5.15 18.61 4.66
N SER A 201 -5.46 17.49 4.02
CA SER A 201 -5.50 17.39 2.55
C SER A 201 -6.70 18.14 1.94
N LEU A 202 -7.82 18.21 2.66
CA LEU A 202 -9.01 18.94 2.21
C LEU A 202 -8.82 20.46 2.31
N LEU A 203 -8.04 20.94 3.28
CA LEU A 203 -7.75 22.36 3.47
C LEU A 203 -6.68 22.90 2.51
N LYS A 204 -5.74 22.04 2.07
CA LYS A 204 -4.67 22.39 1.11
C LYS A 204 -5.08 22.26 -0.36
N GLY A 205 -6.24 21.70 -0.63
CA GLY A 205 -6.81 21.51 -1.97
C GLY A 205 -7.80 22.61 -2.40
N ILE A 206 -7.84 23.73 -1.66
CA ILE A 206 -8.62 24.93 -2.00
C ILE A 206 -7.71 25.99 -2.60
#